data_d79c88f2586ed9299235da1a6db0a7bd
#
_entry.id   d79c88f2586ed9299235da1a6db0a7bd
#
_cell.length_a   1.000
_cell.length_b   1.000
_cell.length_c   1.000
_cell.angle_alpha   90.00
_cell.angle_beta   90.00
_cell.angle_gamma   90.00
#
_symmetry.space_group_name_H-M   'P 1'
#
loop_
_entity.id
_entity.type
_entity.pdbx_description
1 polymer ?
#
loop_
_entity_poly.entity_id
_entity_poly.type
_entity_poly.pdbx_seq_one_letter_code
_entity_poly.pdbx_strand_id
1 'polypeptide(L)'
;MFSKLAKVANAVFAVALGAALLGTGAGPSVAAPGPPVIGGGSGIVIDNMFECTVTTVGHDNAGRLVGLTAGHCGDPGAQVYAEVDREAGVIGRFVYSNAELDYAVIEFEPGAITPVNRIGNVTITGIGGPAQFPMIVCKEGRTTGNTCGITYGDVFGTNIETWTQMCVVEGDSGAPVVAGTTLVGMVNAYLAIACFGPEVGTNMSAIMNDLNARGGPGAGFMPI
;
A
#
# COMPACT_ATOMS: atom_id res chain seq x y z
N MET A 1 64.72 -69.97 0.55
CA MET A 1 63.99 -71.09 -0.04
C MET A 1 62.95 -70.53 -1.00
N PHE A 2 63.17 -70.84 -2.32
CA PHE A 2 62.29 -70.74 -3.48
C PHE A 2 61.53 -69.42 -3.74
N SER A 3 61.94 -68.60 -4.69
CA SER A 3 61.88 -68.71 -6.15
C SER A 3 60.47 -68.66 -6.72
N LYS A 4 60.16 -67.63 -7.53
CA LYS A 4 59.90 -67.58 -8.99
C LYS A 4 59.21 -66.29 -9.40
N LEU A 5 59.90 -65.53 -10.11
CA LEU A 5 59.73 -65.07 -11.51
C LEU A 5 58.35 -65.28 -12.19
N ALA A 6 57.80 -64.25 -12.73
CA ALA A 6 57.39 -64.00 -14.13
C ALA A 6 56.16 -63.09 -14.17
N LYS A 7 55.89 -62.19 -15.03
CA LYS A 7 56.21 -61.79 -16.37
C LYS A 7 55.60 -60.41 -16.64
N VAL A 8 56.31 -59.62 -17.37
CA VAL A 8 55.90 -58.35 -17.96
C VAL A 8 54.76 -58.58 -18.96
N ALA A 9 53.70 -57.76 -18.87
CA ALA A 9 52.79 -57.55 -19.98
C ALA A 9 52.53 -56.04 -20.11
N ASN A 10 53.10 -55.46 -21.16
CA ASN A 10 52.84 -54.13 -21.64
C ASN A 10 51.40 -54.06 -22.13
N ALA A 11 50.59 -53.20 -21.54
CA ALA A 11 49.32 -52.76 -22.10
C ALA A 11 49.45 -51.27 -22.43
N VAL A 12 49.46 -50.98 -23.70
CA VAL A 12 49.36 -49.64 -24.27
C VAL A 12 47.93 -49.14 -24.04
N PHE A 13 47.76 -48.14 -23.16
CA PHE A 13 46.48 -47.45 -23.03
C PHE A 13 46.50 -46.26 -23.97
N ALA A 14 45.63 -46.32 -24.97
CA ALA A 14 45.26 -45.17 -25.81
C ALA A 14 44.52 -44.11 -24.97
N VAL A 15 45.10 -42.93 -24.92
CA VAL A 15 44.46 -41.75 -24.34
C VAL A 15 43.42 -41.23 -25.33
N ALA A 16 42.16 -41.53 -25.09
CA ALA A 16 41.06 -40.86 -25.78
C ALA A 16 40.84 -39.49 -25.11
N LEU A 17 41.20 -38.41 -25.80
CA LEU A 17 40.79 -37.05 -25.44
C LEU A 17 39.27 -36.94 -25.61
N GLY A 18 38.51 -37.07 -24.52
CA GLY A 18 37.13 -36.69 -24.46
C GLY A 18 37.01 -35.18 -24.29
N ALA A 19 36.60 -34.46 -25.35
CA ALA A 19 36.22 -33.08 -25.27
C ALA A 19 34.95 -32.97 -24.39
N ALA A 20 35.10 -32.55 -23.13
CA ALA A 20 33.98 -32.18 -22.28
C ALA A 20 33.34 -30.90 -22.83
N LEU A 21 32.22 -31.04 -23.51
CA LEU A 21 31.30 -29.92 -23.79
C LEU A 21 30.76 -29.43 -22.46
N LEU A 22 31.35 -28.33 -21.97
CA LEU A 22 30.76 -27.53 -20.89
C LEU A 22 29.50 -26.89 -21.44
N GLY A 23 28.39 -27.60 -21.37
CA GLY A 23 27.05 -27.02 -21.55
C GLY A 23 26.83 -26.01 -20.43
N THR A 24 26.92 -24.73 -20.74
CA THR A 24 26.40 -23.67 -19.88
C THR A 24 24.89 -23.82 -19.87
N GLY A 25 24.39 -24.65 -18.97
CA GLY A 25 22.97 -24.70 -18.66
C GLY A 25 22.56 -23.34 -18.10
N ALA A 26 21.96 -22.47 -18.92
CA ALA A 26 21.20 -21.35 -18.44
C ALA A 26 20.07 -21.98 -17.63
N GLY A 27 20.17 -21.94 -16.29
CA GLY A 27 19.07 -22.26 -15.40
C GLY A 27 17.90 -21.32 -15.71
N PRO A 28 16.66 -21.75 -15.45
CA PRO A 28 15.52 -20.86 -15.60
C PRO A 28 15.77 -19.59 -14.76
N SER A 29 15.92 -18.44 -15.41
CA SER A 29 15.97 -17.18 -14.69
C SER A 29 14.58 -16.96 -14.08
N VAL A 30 14.49 -17.07 -12.76
CA VAL A 30 13.30 -16.62 -12.04
C VAL A 30 13.26 -15.11 -12.23
N ALA A 31 12.23 -14.63 -12.90
CA ALA A 31 12.01 -13.18 -13.01
C ALA A 31 11.95 -12.59 -11.61
N ALA A 32 12.65 -11.48 -11.37
CA ALA A 32 12.53 -10.76 -10.11
C ALA A 32 11.06 -10.39 -9.87
N PRO A 33 10.57 -10.45 -8.64
CA PRO A 33 9.23 -9.97 -8.31
C PRO A 33 9.03 -8.56 -8.85
N GLY A 34 7.88 -8.30 -9.47
CA GLY A 34 7.52 -6.95 -9.92
C GLY A 34 7.30 -6.02 -8.72
N PRO A 35 7.16 -4.69 -8.98
CA PRO A 35 6.86 -3.74 -7.93
C PRO A 35 5.58 -4.11 -7.16
N PRO A 36 5.51 -3.88 -5.84
CA PRO A 36 4.33 -4.17 -5.04
C PRO A 36 3.10 -3.43 -5.58
N VAL A 37 1.96 -4.12 -5.53
CA VAL A 37 0.66 -3.56 -5.94
C VAL A 37 0.10 -2.72 -4.81
N ILE A 38 -0.15 -1.43 -5.05
CA ILE A 38 -0.63 -0.46 -4.06
C ILE A 38 -1.88 0.25 -4.56
N GLY A 39 -2.89 0.31 -3.69
CA GLY A 39 -4.15 1.01 -3.93
C GLY A 39 -4.84 1.35 -2.61
N GLY A 40 -6.05 1.91 -2.67
CA GLY A 40 -6.84 2.18 -1.46
C GLY A 40 -7.18 0.91 -0.70
N GLY A 41 -6.72 0.81 0.54
CA GLY A 41 -6.79 -0.39 1.37
C GLY A 41 -5.45 -1.12 1.56
N SER A 42 -4.41 -0.76 0.81
CA SER A 42 -3.08 -1.35 0.99
C SER A 42 -2.45 -0.94 2.31
N GLY A 43 -1.88 -1.90 3.02
CA GLY A 43 -1.05 -1.65 4.19
C GLY A 43 0.30 -1.04 3.82
N ILE A 44 0.70 -0.04 4.59
CA ILE A 44 2.00 0.62 4.51
C ILE A 44 2.69 0.64 5.87
N VAL A 45 4.01 0.60 5.82
CA VAL A 45 4.86 0.71 7.00
C VAL A 45 5.69 1.98 6.88
N ILE A 46 5.67 2.80 7.91
CA ILE A 46 6.30 4.11 7.96
C ILE A 46 7.53 4.03 8.88
N ASP A 47 8.72 4.39 8.35
CA ASP A 47 10.01 4.36 9.05
C ASP A 47 10.31 3.03 9.77
N ASN A 48 9.73 1.91 9.28
CA ASN A 48 9.77 0.58 9.90
C ASN A 48 9.21 0.50 11.34
N MET A 49 8.40 1.49 11.75
CA MET A 49 7.87 1.59 13.13
C MET A 49 6.34 1.62 13.19
N PHE A 50 5.70 2.34 12.27
CA PHE A 50 4.25 2.55 12.29
C PHE A 50 3.60 1.86 11.11
N GLU A 51 2.35 1.47 11.28
CA GLU A 51 1.57 0.76 10.28
C GLU A 51 0.25 1.47 10.06
N CYS A 52 -0.03 1.80 8.80
CA CYS A 52 -1.25 2.50 8.38
C CYS A 52 -1.77 1.92 7.05
N THR A 53 -2.86 2.47 6.58
CA THR A 53 -3.53 2.07 5.34
C THR A 53 -3.51 3.21 4.33
N VAL A 54 -3.30 2.92 3.07
CA VAL A 54 -3.42 3.88 1.96
C VAL A 54 -4.90 4.16 1.69
N THR A 55 -5.30 5.43 1.64
CA THR A 55 -6.68 5.83 1.31
C THR A 55 -6.96 5.62 -0.18
N THR A 56 -6.08 6.11 -1.03
CA THR A 56 -6.19 6.01 -2.49
C THR A 56 -4.87 6.41 -3.12
N VAL A 57 -4.68 5.97 -4.37
CA VAL A 57 -3.53 6.33 -5.21
C VAL A 57 -4.03 7.03 -6.45
N GLY A 58 -3.29 8.02 -6.95
CA GLY A 58 -3.66 8.75 -8.14
C GLY A 58 -2.56 9.69 -8.59
N HIS A 59 -2.90 10.55 -9.55
CA HIS A 59 -1.99 11.57 -10.04
C HIS A 59 -2.46 12.95 -9.61
N ASP A 60 -1.51 13.83 -9.30
CA ASP A 60 -1.78 15.25 -9.10
C ASP A 60 -1.65 16.03 -10.42
N ASN A 61 -1.93 17.34 -10.37
CA ASN A 61 -1.89 18.22 -11.56
C ASN A 61 -0.48 18.39 -12.15
N ALA A 62 0.58 18.00 -11.44
CA ALA A 62 1.95 17.97 -11.94
C ALA A 62 2.35 16.61 -12.52
N GLY A 63 1.42 15.64 -12.53
CA GLY A 63 1.64 14.27 -13.02
C GLY A 63 2.42 13.37 -12.06
N ARG A 64 2.63 13.80 -10.79
CA ARG A 64 3.27 12.95 -9.79
C ARG A 64 2.32 11.86 -9.36
N LEU A 65 2.83 10.64 -9.19
CA LEU A 65 2.09 9.55 -8.59
C LEU A 65 2.09 9.73 -7.07
N VAL A 66 0.92 9.98 -6.50
CA VAL A 66 0.77 10.27 -5.08
C VAL A 66 -0.29 9.37 -4.45
N GLY A 67 -0.16 9.15 -3.15
CA GLY A 67 -1.14 8.48 -2.31
C GLY A 67 -1.61 9.38 -1.18
N LEU A 68 -2.82 9.11 -0.68
CA LEU A 68 -3.35 9.74 0.52
C LEU A 68 -3.40 8.73 1.66
N THR A 69 -3.19 9.19 2.88
CA THR A 69 -3.32 8.42 4.13
C THR A 69 -3.60 9.37 5.30
N ALA A 70 -3.80 8.85 6.51
CA ALA A 70 -4.00 9.69 7.68
C ALA A 70 -2.75 10.51 8.04
N GLY A 71 -2.95 11.72 8.54
CA GLY A 71 -1.87 12.67 8.87
C GLY A 71 -0.99 12.20 10.02
N HIS A 72 -1.60 11.61 11.05
CA HIS A 72 -0.88 11.09 12.21
C HIS A 72 0.02 9.87 11.89
N CYS A 73 -0.08 9.28 10.68
CA CYS A 73 0.76 8.16 10.28
C CYS A 73 2.21 8.54 10.04
N GLY A 74 2.51 9.80 9.69
CA GLY A 74 3.89 10.23 9.47
C GLY A 74 4.05 11.70 9.14
N ASP A 75 5.23 12.21 9.44
CA ASP A 75 5.65 13.56 9.13
C ASP A 75 6.31 13.66 7.75
N PRO A 76 6.37 14.85 7.14
CA PRO A 76 7.11 15.06 5.89
C PRO A 76 8.57 14.57 5.99
N GLY A 77 8.97 13.74 5.02
CA GLY A 77 10.27 13.06 4.98
C GLY A 77 10.25 11.61 5.44
N ALA A 78 9.22 11.17 6.17
CA ALA A 78 9.08 9.78 6.60
C ALA A 78 9.05 8.82 5.40
N GLN A 79 9.76 7.71 5.52
CA GLN A 79 9.87 6.68 4.47
C GLN A 79 8.68 5.72 4.50
N VAL A 80 8.20 5.36 3.34
CA VAL A 80 7.08 4.43 3.17
C VAL A 80 7.55 3.14 2.52
N TYR A 81 7.15 2.01 3.10
CA TYR A 81 7.40 0.65 2.62
C TYR A 81 6.06 -0.04 2.38
N ALA A 82 5.99 -0.90 1.37
CA ALA A 82 4.84 -1.78 1.19
C ALA A 82 4.81 -2.84 2.29
N GLU A 83 3.67 -3.00 2.98
CA GLU A 83 3.54 -4.05 3.99
C GLU A 83 3.67 -5.45 3.38
N VAL A 84 3.11 -5.66 2.18
CA VAL A 84 3.10 -6.93 1.47
C VAL A 84 4.47 -7.34 0.93
N ASP A 85 5.39 -6.40 0.77
CA ASP A 85 6.75 -6.64 0.25
C ASP A 85 7.72 -5.58 0.78
N ARG A 86 8.19 -5.78 2.01
CA ARG A 86 9.17 -4.88 2.64
C ARG A 86 10.55 -4.94 1.98
N GLU A 87 10.85 -6.04 1.31
CA GLU A 87 12.13 -6.24 0.62
C GLU A 87 12.24 -5.39 -0.65
N ALA A 88 11.11 -4.94 -1.19
CA ALA A 88 11.09 -3.96 -2.27
C ALA A 88 11.75 -2.61 -1.88
N GLY A 89 11.96 -2.38 -0.58
CA GLY A 89 12.58 -1.16 -0.05
C GLY A 89 11.60 0.01 0.04
N VAL A 90 12.16 1.24 0.02
CA VAL A 90 11.35 2.47 0.10
C VAL A 90 10.57 2.64 -1.19
N ILE A 91 9.23 2.69 -1.07
CA ILE A 91 8.32 2.89 -2.20
C ILE A 91 7.89 4.35 -2.38
N GLY A 92 8.10 5.19 -1.37
CA GLY A 92 7.71 6.60 -1.38
C GLY A 92 8.04 7.30 -0.07
N ARG A 93 7.65 8.57 0.02
CA ARG A 93 7.87 9.41 1.21
C ARG A 93 6.67 10.29 1.47
N PHE A 94 6.43 10.59 2.73
CA PHE A 94 5.52 11.66 3.11
C PHE A 94 6.08 12.99 2.63
N VAL A 95 5.29 13.75 1.87
CA VAL A 95 5.68 15.07 1.35
C VAL A 95 4.86 16.20 1.96
N TYR A 96 3.75 15.85 2.60
CA TYR A 96 2.89 16.77 3.32
C TYR A 96 2.06 16.02 4.37
N SER A 97 1.79 16.68 5.48
CA SER A 97 0.84 16.23 6.52
C SER A 97 0.09 17.43 7.07
N ASN A 98 -1.23 17.30 7.22
CA ASN A 98 -2.13 18.30 7.82
C ASN A 98 -2.69 17.72 9.12
N ALA A 99 -2.27 18.27 10.25
CA ALA A 99 -2.69 17.80 11.57
C ALA A 99 -4.15 18.17 11.92
N GLU A 100 -4.71 19.22 11.32
CA GLU A 100 -6.09 19.66 11.60
C GLU A 100 -7.12 18.78 10.90
N LEU A 101 -6.86 18.43 9.64
CA LEU A 101 -7.69 17.53 8.84
C LEU A 101 -7.24 16.08 8.95
N ASP A 102 -6.15 15.84 9.66
CA ASP A 102 -5.52 14.52 9.86
C ASP A 102 -5.40 13.71 8.56
N TYR A 103 -4.80 14.32 7.52
CA TYR A 103 -4.44 13.62 6.29
C TYR A 103 -3.00 13.92 5.87
N ALA A 104 -2.41 13.03 5.08
CA ALA A 104 -1.08 13.19 4.52
C ALA A 104 -1.04 12.80 3.05
N VAL A 105 -0.03 13.32 2.36
CA VAL A 105 0.31 13.01 0.97
C VAL A 105 1.64 12.24 0.95
N ILE A 106 1.61 11.08 0.32
CA ILE A 106 2.78 10.28 -0.01
C ILE A 106 3.10 10.52 -1.48
N GLU A 107 4.34 10.87 -1.81
CA GLU A 107 4.85 10.83 -3.18
C GLU A 107 5.59 9.51 -3.38
N PHE A 108 5.16 8.72 -4.37
CA PHE A 108 5.79 7.45 -4.67
C PHE A 108 7.01 7.63 -5.58
N GLU A 109 8.03 6.84 -5.32
CA GLU A 109 9.22 6.79 -6.18
C GLU A 109 8.83 6.23 -7.57
N PRO A 110 9.37 6.78 -8.66
CA PRO A 110 9.05 6.32 -10.01
C PRO A 110 9.29 4.81 -10.20
N GLY A 111 8.26 4.07 -10.59
CA GLY A 111 8.34 2.63 -10.83
C GLY A 111 8.42 1.75 -9.58
N ALA A 112 8.34 2.33 -8.38
CA ALA A 112 8.42 1.58 -7.12
C ALA A 112 7.14 0.83 -6.77
N ILE A 113 6.01 1.17 -7.38
CA ILE A 113 4.72 0.50 -7.16
C ILE A 113 3.99 0.22 -8.49
N THR A 114 3.09 -0.75 -8.46
CA THR A 114 2.05 -0.93 -9.46
C THR A 114 0.75 -0.37 -8.87
N PRO A 115 0.32 0.83 -9.29
CA PRO A 115 -0.87 1.46 -8.74
C PRO A 115 -2.14 0.79 -9.26
N VAL A 116 -3.13 0.61 -8.38
CA VAL A 116 -4.43 0.03 -8.73
C VAL A 116 -5.56 0.77 -8.03
N ASN A 117 -6.76 0.72 -8.63
CA ASN A 117 -7.97 1.31 -8.04
C ASN A 117 -8.77 0.31 -7.18
N ARG A 118 -8.31 -0.94 -7.06
CA ARG A 118 -9.00 -1.98 -6.29
C ARG A 118 -8.04 -2.75 -5.39
N ILE A 119 -8.36 -2.80 -4.10
CA ILE A 119 -7.75 -3.70 -3.11
C ILE A 119 -8.88 -4.40 -2.36
N GLY A 120 -8.76 -5.70 -2.16
CA GLY A 120 -9.77 -6.49 -1.49
C GLY A 120 -11.17 -6.31 -2.13
N ASN A 121 -12.13 -5.88 -1.32
CA ASN A 121 -13.50 -5.67 -1.74
C ASN A 121 -13.83 -4.20 -2.08
N VAL A 122 -12.87 -3.28 -1.92
CA VAL A 122 -13.05 -1.87 -2.25
C VAL A 122 -12.49 -1.56 -3.63
N THR A 123 -13.29 -0.89 -4.45
CA THR A 123 -12.89 -0.33 -5.73
C THR A 123 -13.21 1.17 -5.69
N ILE A 124 -12.24 2.02 -6.08
CA ILE A 124 -12.41 3.47 -6.10
C ILE A 124 -12.43 3.92 -7.56
N THR A 125 -13.54 4.52 -7.99
CA THR A 125 -13.72 5.03 -9.36
C THR A 125 -13.92 6.54 -9.41
N GLY A 126 -13.96 7.19 -8.24
CA GLY A 126 -14.14 8.64 -8.12
C GLY A 126 -14.24 9.08 -6.68
N ILE A 127 -14.24 10.39 -6.48
CA ILE A 127 -14.36 11.04 -5.18
C ILE A 127 -15.70 11.74 -5.09
N GLY A 128 -16.40 11.58 -3.95
CA GLY A 128 -17.71 12.18 -3.69
C GLY A 128 -17.74 13.06 -2.47
N GLY A 129 -18.92 13.65 -2.22
CA GLY A 129 -19.21 14.39 -0.99
C GLY A 129 -19.35 13.47 0.22
N PRO A 130 -19.50 14.09 1.42
CA PRO A 130 -19.62 13.34 2.67
C PRO A 130 -20.84 12.42 2.69
N ALA A 131 -20.66 11.24 3.26
CA ALA A 131 -21.77 10.31 3.47
C ALA A 131 -22.79 10.91 4.48
N GLN A 132 -24.07 10.67 4.23
CA GLN A 132 -25.16 11.17 5.04
C GLN A 132 -25.95 10.02 5.67
N PHE A 133 -26.53 10.24 6.86
CA PHE A 133 -27.43 9.28 7.49
C PHE A 133 -28.65 9.02 6.61
N PRO A 134 -29.08 7.77 6.44
CA PRO A 134 -28.57 6.50 6.97
C PRO A 134 -27.75 5.68 5.93
N MET A 135 -26.89 6.30 5.19
CA MET A 135 -26.10 5.64 4.14
C MET A 135 -25.25 4.52 4.74
N ILE A 136 -25.15 3.40 4.04
CA ILE A 136 -24.19 2.35 4.36
C ILE A 136 -22.92 2.61 3.56
N VAL A 137 -21.79 2.67 4.27
CA VAL A 137 -20.45 2.80 3.71
C VAL A 137 -19.59 1.61 4.13
N CYS A 138 -18.57 1.32 3.34
CA CYS A 138 -17.60 0.27 3.62
C CYS A 138 -16.19 0.85 3.61
N LYS A 139 -15.29 0.23 4.36
CA LYS A 139 -13.86 0.52 4.30
C LYS A 139 -13.06 -0.75 3.99
N GLU A 140 -11.85 -0.59 3.50
CA GLU A 140 -10.83 -1.63 3.41
C GLU A 140 -9.60 -1.17 4.19
N GLY A 141 -9.29 -1.83 5.28
CA GLY A 141 -8.16 -1.49 6.13
C GLY A 141 -7.18 -2.66 6.28
N ARG A 142 -5.93 -2.36 6.46
CA ARG A 142 -4.89 -3.39 6.59
C ARG A 142 -5.13 -4.35 7.74
N THR A 143 -5.73 -3.87 8.83
CA THR A 143 -5.90 -4.65 10.06
C THR A 143 -7.21 -5.41 10.10
N THR A 144 -8.35 -4.76 9.85
CA THR A 144 -9.66 -5.40 9.94
C THR A 144 -10.30 -5.73 8.59
N GLY A 145 -9.58 -5.49 7.48
CA GLY A 145 -10.06 -5.78 6.13
C GLY A 145 -11.31 -4.98 5.78
N ASN A 146 -12.23 -5.64 5.08
CA ASN A 146 -13.46 -5.03 4.65
C ASN A 146 -14.52 -5.07 5.77
N THR A 147 -14.92 -3.88 6.22
CA THR A 147 -16.03 -3.73 7.17
C THR A 147 -16.97 -2.63 6.69
N CYS A 148 -18.26 -2.81 6.94
CA CYS A 148 -19.31 -1.87 6.53
C CYS A 148 -20.15 -1.45 7.72
N GLY A 149 -20.72 -0.25 7.65
CA GLY A 149 -21.57 0.26 8.72
C GLY A 149 -22.46 1.41 8.29
N ILE A 150 -23.37 1.76 9.18
CA ILE A 150 -24.30 2.86 8.96
C ILE A 150 -23.62 4.19 9.31
N THR A 151 -23.74 5.16 8.42
CA THR A 151 -23.25 6.52 8.65
C THR A 151 -24.19 7.30 9.55
N TYR A 152 -23.65 7.96 10.56
CA TYR A 152 -24.36 8.95 11.36
C TYR A 152 -24.30 10.35 10.74
N GLY A 153 -23.35 10.58 9.82
CA GLY A 153 -23.10 11.87 9.19
C GLY A 153 -22.15 12.75 10.01
N ASP A 154 -22.17 14.04 9.71
CA ASP A 154 -21.43 15.05 10.46
C ASP A 154 -22.20 15.42 11.75
N VAL A 155 -21.92 14.69 12.82
CA VAL A 155 -22.65 14.80 14.10
C VAL A 155 -22.46 16.16 14.76
N PHE A 156 -21.34 16.84 14.53
CA PHE A 156 -21.00 18.12 15.14
C PHE A 156 -21.13 19.32 14.21
N GLY A 157 -21.54 19.13 12.96
CA GLY A 157 -21.74 20.22 12.00
C GLY A 157 -20.44 20.92 11.57
N THR A 158 -19.34 20.18 11.56
CA THR A 158 -18.00 20.71 11.22
C THR A 158 -17.78 20.86 9.72
N ASN A 159 -18.51 20.09 8.90
CA ASN A 159 -18.29 19.86 7.47
C ASN A 159 -16.93 19.22 7.15
N ILE A 160 -16.22 18.72 8.16
CA ILE A 160 -14.88 18.14 8.05
C ILE A 160 -14.93 16.63 8.19
N GLU A 161 -15.71 16.13 9.14
CA GLU A 161 -15.71 14.73 9.56
C GLU A 161 -17.06 14.05 9.36
N THR A 162 -17.02 12.74 9.25
CA THR A 162 -18.20 11.87 9.25
C THR A 162 -18.01 10.76 10.27
N TRP A 163 -19.07 10.47 11.01
CA TRP A 163 -19.12 9.42 12.02
C TRP A 163 -19.88 8.22 11.47
N THR A 164 -19.32 7.02 11.68
CA THR A 164 -19.88 5.77 11.11
C THR A 164 -19.75 4.62 12.11
N GLN A 165 -20.79 3.78 12.19
CA GLN A 165 -20.73 2.56 13.00
C GLN A 165 -20.10 1.42 12.19
N MET A 166 -18.79 1.30 12.20
CA MET A 166 -18.07 0.19 11.60
C MET A 166 -16.82 -0.21 12.41
N CYS A 167 -16.38 -1.44 12.23
CA CYS A 167 -15.21 -1.95 12.94
C CYS A 167 -13.93 -1.30 12.41
N VAL A 168 -13.21 -0.62 13.31
CA VAL A 168 -11.90 0.00 13.08
C VAL A 168 -11.01 -0.31 14.27
N VAL A 169 -9.76 -0.64 14.02
CA VAL A 169 -8.70 -0.80 15.02
C VAL A 169 -7.41 -0.11 14.54
N GLU A 170 -6.39 -0.07 15.40
CA GLU A 170 -5.07 0.45 15.05
C GLU A 170 -4.53 -0.19 13.76
N GLY A 171 -3.91 0.62 12.91
CA GLY A 171 -3.44 0.24 11.58
C GLY A 171 -4.46 0.46 10.46
N ASP A 172 -5.77 0.57 10.76
CA ASP A 172 -6.79 0.97 9.77
C ASP A 172 -6.77 2.47 9.47
N SER A 173 -5.99 3.27 10.21
CA SER A 173 -5.76 4.70 9.94
C SER A 173 -5.40 4.95 8.48
N GLY A 174 -6.12 5.85 7.83
CA GLY A 174 -5.98 6.10 6.39
C GLY A 174 -6.84 5.19 5.50
N ALA A 175 -7.54 4.18 6.03
CA ALA A 175 -8.37 3.29 5.21
C ALA A 175 -9.43 4.09 4.42
N PRO A 176 -9.65 3.76 3.12
CA PRO A 176 -10.70 4.40 2.32
C PRO A 176 -12.08 4.07 2.85
N VAL A 177 -12.94 5.08 2.97
CA VAL A 177 -14.37 4.91 3.23
C VAL A 177 -15.14 5.18 1.94
N VAL A 178 -15.87 4.17 1.45
CA VAL A 178 -16.57 4.23 0.16
C VAL A 178 -18.07 4.01 0.30
N ALA A 179 -18.83 4.75 -0.51
CA ALA A 179 -20.23 4.48 -0.81
C ALA A 179 -20.29 3.84 -2.21
N GLY A 180 -20.47 2.52 -2.25
CA GLY A 180 -20.27 1.76 -3.49
C GLY A 180 -18.81 1.84 -3.98
N THR A 181 -18.56 2.53 -5.11
CA THR A 181 -17.20 2.76 -5.64
C THR A 181 -16.73 4.22 -5.48
N THR A 182 -17.53 5.05 -4.83
CA THR A 182 -17.21 6.46 -4.61
C THR A 182 -16.50 6.63 -3.28
N LEU A 183 -15.29 7.17 -3.29
CA LEU A 183 -14.53 7.50 -2.08
C LEU A 183 -15.14 8.75 -1.42
N VAL A 184 -15.63 8.62 -0.21
CA VAL A 184 -16.33 9.70 0.53
C VAL A 184 -15.58 10.19 1.75
N GLY A 185 -14.69 9.38 2.31
CA GLY A 185 -13.93 9.70 3.52
C GLY A 185 -12.72 8.81 3.69
N MET A 186 -12.03 9.05 4.79
CA MET A 186 -10.85 8.31 5.22
C MET A 186 -10.96 8.04 6.72
N VAL A 187 -10.64 6.85 7.16
CA VAL A 187 -10.60 6.49 8.59
C VAL A 187 -9.47 7.22 9.29
N ASN A 188 -9.78 7.89 10.41
CA ASN A 188 -8.78 8.52 11.28
C ASN A 188 -8.72 7.87 12.66
N ALA A 189 -9.86 7.63 13.30
CA ALA A 189 -9.91 7.11 14.66
C ALA A 189 -11.22 6.36 14.95
N TYR A 190 -11.29 5.76 16.13
CA TYR A 190 -12.53 5.23 16.70
C TYR A 190 -12.73 5.75 18.13
N LEU A 191 -13.99 5.87 18.56
CA LEU A 191 -14.32 6.35 19.88
C LEU A 191 -14.47 5.18 20.86
N ALA A 192 -13.82 5.30 21.99
CA ALA A 192 -13.89 4.46 23.18
C ALA A 192 -13.38 3.02 22.99
N ILE A 193 -14.09 2.16 22.26
CA ILE A 193 -13.77 0.74 22.13
C ILE A 193 -13.74 0.36 20.67
N ALA A 194 -12.62 -0.21 20.24
CA ALA A 194 -12.41 -0.74 18.89
C ALA A 194 -13.57 -1.65 18.46
N CYS A 195 -14.07 -1.50 17.26
CA CYS A 195 -15.19 -2.23 16.66
C CYS A 195 -16.58 -2.04 17.31
N PHE A 196 -16.68 -1.50 18.52
CA PHE A 196 -17.94 -1.28 19.22
C PHE A 196 -18.35 0.21 19.28
N GLY A 197 -17.37 1.10 19.40
CA GLY A 197 -17.59 2.55 19.26
C GLY A 197 -17.69 2.94 17.79
N PRO A 198 -18.25 4.13 17.53
CA PRO A 198 -18.23 4.66 16.17
C PRO A 198 -16.82 5.00 15.72
N GLU A 199 -16.56 4.84 14.45
CA GLU A 199 -15.40 5.39 13.75
C GLU A 199 -15.66 6.86 13.40
N VAL A 200 -14.60 7.65 13.33
CA VAL A 200 -14.60 9.00 12.80
C VAL A 200 -13.55 9.14 11.72
N GLY A 201 -13.93 9.75 10.62
CA GLY A 201 -13.04 9.95 9.49
C GLY A 201 -13.23 11.30 8.80
N THR A 202 -12.16 11.81 8.20
CA THR A 202 -12.16 13.06 7.47
C THR A 202 -12.81 12.89 6.10
N ASN A 203 -13.72 13.82 5.77
CA ASN A 203 -14.40 13.84 4.49
C ASN A 203 -13.44 14.12 3.34
N MET A 204 -13.55 13.35 2.25
CA MET A 204 -12.70 13.57 1.06
C MET A 204 -12.87 14.97 0.48
N SER A 205 -14.07 15.55 0.56
CA SER A 205 -14.31 16.93 0.11
C SER A 205 -13.49 17.97 0.89
N ALA A 206 -13.32 17.79 2.19
CA ALA A 206 -12.48 18.68 3.01
C ALA A 206 -11.00 18.54 2.62
N ILE A 207 -10.52 17.30 2.47
CA ILE A 207 -9.16 17.01 2.02
C ILE A 207 -8.88 17.62 0.64
N MET A 208 -9.78 17.40 -0.32
CA MET A 208 -9.61 17.91 -1.69
C MET A 208 -9.61 19.43 -1.76
N ASN A 209 -10.45 20.08 -0.93
CA ASN A 209 -10.49 21.54 -0.84
C ASN A 209 -9.16 22.10 -0.31
N ASP A 210 -8.61 21.50 0.77
CA ASP A 210 -7.32 21.92 1.33
C ASP A 210 -6.17 21.66 0.36
N LEU A 211 -6.09 20.47 -0.25
CA LEU A 211 -5.09 20.14 -1.26
C LEU A 211 -5.05 21.15 -2.41
N ASN A 212 -6.23 21.50 -2.93
CA ASN A 212 -6.35 22.44 -4.04
C ASN A 212 -6.04 23.90 -3.63
N ALA A 213 -6.46 24.31 -2.44
CA ALA A 213 -6.19 25.65 -1.91
C ALA A 213 -4.71 25.86 -1.60
N ARG A 214 -4.06 24.83 -1.05
CA ARG A 214 -2.63 24.86 -0.70
C ARG A 214 -1.74 24.83 -1.93
N GLY A 215 -2.11 24.07 -2.97
CA GLY A 215 -1.24 23.77 -4.10
C GLY A 215 -0.11 22.77 -3.74
N GLY A 216 0.83 22.57 -4.64
CA GLY A 216 1.97 21.66 -4.46
C GLY A 216 1.58 20.17 -4.60
N PRO A 217 2.31 19.23 -3.92
CA PRO A 217 2.01 17.81 -4.05
C PRO A 217 0.58 17.46 -3.63
N GLY A 218 -0.12 16.74 -4.49
CA GLY A 218 -1.51 16.33 -4.31
C GLY A 218 -2.56 17.31 -4.83
N ALA A 219 -2.20 18.54 -5.20
CA ALA A 219 -3.15 19.50 -5.78
C ALA A 219 -3.70 18.98 -7.12
N GLY A 220 -5.02 19.05 -7.32
CA GLY A 220 -5.68 18.51 -8.50
C GLY A 220 -5.67 16.97 -8.54
N PHE A 221 -5.59 16.32 -7.39
CA PHE A 221 -5.55 14.86 -7.28
C PHE A 221 -6.73 14.21 -7.99
N MET A 222 -6.42 13.21 -8.81
CA MET A 222 -7.39 12.32 -9.46
C MET A 222 -7.00 10.86 -9.18
N PRO A 223 -7.91 10.05 -8.60
CA PRO A 223 -7.66 8.61 -8.39
C PRO A 223 -7.50 7.90 -9.73
N ILE A 224 -6.78 6.78 -9.70
CA ILE A 224 -6.56 5.89 -10.86
C ILE A 224 -7.86 5.22 -11.27
#